data_03f6c38ab30611a329ae65ad42bf449c
#
_entry.id   03f6c38ab30611a329ae65ad42bf449c
#
_cell.length_a   1.000
_cell.length_b   1.000
_cell.length_c   1.000
_cell.angle_alpha   90.00
_cell.angle_beta   90.00
_cell.angle_gamma   90.00
#
_symmetry.space_group_name_H-M   'P 1'
#
loop_
_entity.id
_entity.type
_entity.pdbx_description
1 polymer ?
#
loop_
_entity_poly.entity_id
_entity_poly.type
_entity_poly.pdbx_seq_one_letter_code
_entity_poly.pdbx_strand_id
1 'polypeptide(L)'
;MVDYKCNYSGFGVGVAVLDTGIYAGHLDLCSRIAVFRDFVSFRKDPYDDNGHGTHVAGIIGGDGAASGGRFTGIAPGCHFIALKVLDRFGNGRKEVLLQAFDWILANRELYNIRVVNISVGTTCRTACDNSLLIGGVERLWNENLVVVAAAGNQGPRPGSITAPGSSKKVITVGSSDMLTGKKAVSGRGPTSDCVCKPDIVVPGNKIVSCGTESPAAYGIKSGTSMSTPVISGVCALMLEKDPALSNVEIKRRLLLGADDLGYNRNIQGWGKFNLKRFMETL
;
A
#
# COMPACT_ATOMS: atom_id res chain seq x y z
N MET A 1 -7.15 11.12 14.72
CA MET A 1 -6.67 9.73 14.74
C MET A 1 -7.49 9.00 15.79
N VAL A 2 -8.04 7.85 15.49
CA VAL A 2 -8.93 7.15 16.43
C VAL A 2 -8.04 6.30 17.31
N ASP A 3 -8.19 6.49 18.63
CA ASP A 3 -7.41 5.78 19.64
C ASP A 3 -7.88 4.32 19.70
N TYR A 4 -7.17 3.43 19.00
CA TYR A 4 -7.42 1.99 19.06
C TYR A 4 -6.27 1.34 19.80
N LYS A 5 -6.54 0.84 20.99
CA LYS A 5 -5.64 -0.11 21.66
C LYS A 5 -5.72 -1.44 20.89
N CYS A 6 -4.85 -1.62 19.93
CA CYS A 6 -4.59 -2.92 19.34
C CYS A 6 -3.46 -3.61 20.11
N ASN A 7 -3.63 -4.88 20.44
CA ASN A 7 -2.57 -5.67 21.06
C ASN A 7 -1.49 -6.11 20.06
N TYR A 8 -1.69 -5.83 18.77
CA TYR A 8 -0.80 -6.19 17.67
C TYR A 8 -0.18 -4.93 17.06
N SER A 9 1.05 -5.06 16.62
CA SER A 9 1.87 -3.99 16.04
C SER A 9 2.39 -4.29 14.64
N GLY A 10 2.14 -5.50 14.12
CA GLY A 10 2.74 -6.04 12.91
C GLY A 10 4.14 -6.64 13.16
N PHE A 11 4.49 -6.91 14.43
CA PHE A 11 5.81 -7.44 14.79
C PHE A 11 6.13 -8.73 14.06
N GLY A 12 7.38 -8.82 13.58
CA GLY A 12 7.87 -9.98 12.82
C GLY A 12 7.43 -10.02 11.36
N VAL A 13 6.51 -9.14 10.92
CA VAL A 13 6.00 -9.13 9.53
C VAL A 13 6.81 -8.18 8.66
N GLY A 14 7.36 -8.71 7.57
CA GLY A 14 8.04 -7.92 6.52
C GLY A 14 7.04 -7.32 5.54
N VAL A 15 7.09 -6.00 5.36
CA VAL A 15 6.28 -5.26 4.39
C VAL A 15 7.19 -4.71 3.30
N ALA A 16 7.06 -5.23 2.08
CA ALA A 16 7.77 -4.70 0.92
C ALA A 16 7.04 -3.45 0.40
N VAL A 17 7.75 -2.33 0.34
CA VAL A 17 7.26 -1.04 -0.16
C VAL A 17 7.95 -0.74 -1.49
N LEU A 18 7.20 -0.82 -2.60
CA LEU A 18 7.68 -0.52 -3.95
C LEU A 18 7.31 0.93 -4.27
N ASP A 19 8.29 1.83 -4.15
CA ASP A 19 8.03 3.26 -4.24
C ASP A 19 9.29 4.07 -4.63
N THR A 20 9.34 5.36 -4.26
CA THR A 20 10.46 6.28 -4.55
C THR A 20 11.69 6.08 -3.66
N GLY A 21 11.62 5.18 -2.69
CA GLY A 21 12.65 4.93 -1.69
C GLY A 21 12.14 5.07 -0.26
N ILE A 22 13.06 5.22 0.69
CA ILE A 22 12.77 5.45 2.11
C ILE A 22 13.87 6.31 2.72
N TYR A 23 13.50 7.33 3.50
CA TYR A 23 14.43 8.17 4.24
C TYR A 23 14.80 7.50 5.57
N ALA A 24 15.95 6.85 5.59
CA ALA A 24 16.45 6.13 6.77
C ALA A 24 16.79 7.02 7.97
N GLY A 25 16.91 8.33 7.77
CA GLY A 25 17.14 9.29 8.85
C GLY A 25 15.88 9.66 9.63
N HIS A 26 14.67 9.27 9.18
CA HIS A 26 13.45 9.60 9.91
C HIS A 26 13.32 8.77 11.18
N LEU A 27 13.11 9.43 12.34
CA LEU A 27 13.06 8.78 13.65
C LEU A 27 12.00 7.67 13.74
N ASP A 28 10.85 7.84 13.08
CA ASP A 28 9.77 6.85 13.09
C ASP A 28 10.06 5.59 12.26
N LEU A 29 11.13 5.57 11.46
CA LEU A 29 11.39 4.50 10.49
C LEU A 29 12.76 3.84 10.64
N CYS A 30 13.77 4.58 11.14
CA CYS A 30 15.19 4.27 11.04
C CYS A 30 15.57 2.90 11.64
N SER A 31 14.91 2.44 12.69
CA SER A 31 15.24 1.19 13.38
C SER A 31 14.65 -0.07 12.72
N ARG A 32 13.78 0.09 11.70
CA ARG A 32 12.99 -1.02 11.15
C ARG A 32 13.11 -1.21 9.64
N ILE A 33 14.11 -0.61 9.01
CA ILE A 33 14.43 -0.86 7.60
C ILE A 33 15.35 -2.08 7.55
N ALA A 34 14.78 -3.25 7.27
CA ALA A 34 15.54 -4.51 7.22
C ALA A 34 16.44 -4.57 5.98
N VAL A 35 15.98 -4.02 4.87
CA VAL A 35 16.77 -3.96 3.63
C VAL A 35 16.27 -2.82 2.73
N PHE A 36 17.21 -2.23 2.01
CA PHE A 36 16.96 -1.28 0.94
C PHE A 36 17.56 -1.81 -0.37
N ARG A 37 16.79 -1.72 -1.45
CA ARG A 37 17.26 -2.05 -2.78
C ARG A 37 16.82 -1.00 -3.80
N ASP A 38 17.79 -0.39 -4.46
CA ASP A 38 17.57 0.60 -5.52
C ASP A 38 17.68 -0.06 -6.89
N PHE A 39 16.56 -0.14 -7.63
CA PHE A 39 16.48 -0.66 -8.99
C PHE A 39 16.58 0.44 -10.05
N VAL A 40 16.67 1.71 -9.63
CA VAL A 40 16.69 2.87 -10.52
C VAL A 40 18.12 3.35 -10.76
N SER A 41 18.86 3.62 -9.67
CA SER A 41 20.21 4.18 -9.70
C SER A 41 21.26 3.26 -9.08
N PHE A 42 20.84 2.10 -8.57
CA PHE A 42 21.71 1.07 -7.97
C PHE A 42 22.56 1.53 -6.79
N ARG A 43 22.07 2.56 -6.06
CA ARG A 43 22.73 3.04 -4.83
C ARG A 43 22.49 2.04 -3.69
N LYS A 44 23.47 1.93 -2.79
CA LYS A 44 23.42 0.98 -1.67
C LYS A 44 22.73 1.54 -0.43
N ASP A 45 22.96 2.82 -0.15
CA ASP A 45 22.42 3.46 1.06
C ASP A 45 20.96 3.89 0.87
N PRO A 46 20.11 3.69 1.88
CA PRO A 46 18.71 4.08 1.80
C PRO A 46 18.55 5.60 1.64
N TYR A 47 17.74 5.98 0.66
CA TYR A 47 17.36 7.38 0.42
C TYR A 47 15.98 7.46 -0.25
N ASP A 48 15.38 8.64 -0.17
CA ASP A 48 14.16 8.99 -0.90
C ASP A 48 14.28 10.44 -1.38
N ASP A 49 14.46 10.60 -2.68
CA ASP A 49 14.64 11.89 -3.34
C ASP A 49 13.33 12.53 -3.86
N ASN A 50 12.18 11.94 -3.45
CA ASN A 50 10.83 12.41 -3.75
C ASN A 50 9.98 12.59 -2.48
N GLY A 51 10.14 11.70 -1.51
CA GLY A 51 9.40 11.69 -0.25
C GLY A 51 8.05 10.96 -0.30
N HIS A 52 7.66 10.35 -1.43
CA HIS A 52 6.40 9.61 -1.52
C HIS A 52 6.52 8.27 -0.79
N GLY A 53 7.58 7.51 -1.02
CA GLY A 53 7.80 6.20 -0.38
C GLY A 53 7.97 6.30 1.14
N THR A 54 8.67 7.35 1.61
CA THR A 54 8.82 7.65 3.04
C THR A 54 7.46 7.92 3.69
N HIS A 55 6.61 8.70 3.02
CA HIS A 55 5.25 8.99 3.49
C HIS A 55 4.40 7.71 3.54
N VAL A 56 4.47 6.87 2.52
CA VAL A 56 3.79 5.57 2.45
C VAL A 56 4.26 4.66 3.59
N ALA A 57 5.57 4.54 3.82
CA ALA A 57 6.13 3.73 4.90
C ALA A 57 5.65 4.22 6.28
N GLY A 58 5.59 5.53 6.50
CA GLY A 58 5.07 6.12 7.72
C GLY A 58 3.60 5.77 7.99
N ILE A 59 2.74 5.72 6.96
CA ILE A 59 1.34 5.28 7.11
C ILE A 59 1.26 3.79 7.47
N ILE A 60 2.09 2.95 6.83
CA ILE A 60 2.12 1.52 7.13
C ILE A 60 2.52 1.30 8.59
N GLY A 61 3.64 1.89 9.02
CA GLY A 61 4.23 1.47 10.28
C GLY A 61 5.19 2.47 10.91
N GLY A 62 5.06 3.78 10.70
CA GLY A 62 5.77 4.76 11.52
C GLY A 62 5.44 4.56 13.01
N ASP A 63 6.43 4.52 13.90
CA ASP A 63 6.17 4.31 15.33
C ASP A 63 5.74 5.57 16.08
N GLY A 64 5.81 6.73 15.41
CA GLY A 64 5.39 8.01 15.98
C GLY A 64 6.40 8.61 16.95
N ALA A 65 7.63 8.08 17.04
CA ALA A 65 8.66 8.55 17.97
C ALA A 65 8.90 10.07 17.85
N ALA A 66 8.96 10.59 16.61
CA ALA A 66 9.17 12.01 16.34
C ALA A 66 7.99 12.91 16.74
N SER A 67 6.80 12.35 16.95
CA SER A 67 5.58 13.09 17.27
C SER A 67 4.99 12.77 18.64
N GLY A 68 5.71 12.03 19.48
CA GLY A 68 5.20 11.55 20.77
C GLY A 68 3.96 10.65 20.62
N GLY A 69 3.92 9.83 19.57
CA GLY A 69 2.82 8.90 19.28
C GLY A 69 1.66 9.52 18.48
N ARG A 70 1.69 10.82 18.16
CA ARG A 70 0.57 11.50 17.49
C ARG A 70 0.33 11.02 16.07
N PHE A 71 1.37 10.68 15.34
CA PHE A 71 1.32 10.24 13.93
C PHE A 71 1.83 8.81 13.76
N THR A 72 1.43 7.93 14.66
CA THR A 72 1.74 6.50 14.57
C THR A 72 1.03 5.87 13.36
N GLY A 73 1.74 5.04 12.62
CA GLY A 73 1.20 4.21 11.53
C GLY A 73 0.32 3.07 12.04
N ILE A 74 -0.20 2.28 11.11
CA ILE A 74 -1.14 1.19 11.43
C ILE A 74 -0.45 0.00 12.11
N ALA A 75 0.75 -0.36 11.65
CA ALA A 75 1.52 -1.52 12.11
C ALA A 75 2.94 -1.10 12.56
N PRO A 76 3.07 -0.38 13.70
CA PRO A 76 4.34 0.25 14.10
C PRO A 76 5.45 -0.73 14.47
N GLY A 77 5.18 -2.02 14.59
CA GLY A 77 6.16 -3.07 14.84
C GLY A 77 6.61 -3.84 13.59
N CYS A 78 6.02 -3.59 12.42
CA CYS A 78 6.45 -4.24 11.18
C CYS A 78 7.85 -3.76 10.76
N HIS A 79 8.54 -4.53 9.94
CA HIS A 79 9.80 -4.09 9.33
C HIS A 79 9.66 -3.89 7.84
N PHE A 80 10.47 -2.97 7.29
CA PHE A 80 10.36 -2.52 5.92
C PHE A 80 11.40 -3.18 5.02
N ILE A 81 10.95 -3.63 3.87
CA ILE A 81 11.75 -4.01 2.72
C ILE A 81 11.54 -2.90 1.69
N ALA A 82 12.41 -1.91 1.69
CA ALA A 82 12.27 -0.71 0.88
C ALA A 82 12.86 -0.93 -0.52
N LEU A 83 12.01 -0.99 -1.52
CA LEU A 83 12.38 -1.23 -2.91
C LEU A 83 12.13 0.04 -3.73
N LYS A 84 13.22 0.76 -4.05
CA LYS A 84 13.12 1.94 -4.89
C LYS A 84 12.97 1.52 -6.35
N VAL A 85 11.77 1.71 -6.86
CA VAL A 85 11.36 1.38 -8.24
C VAL A 85 10.95 2.62 -9.04
N LEU A 86 10.82 3.76 -8.37
CA LEU A 86 10.48 5.05 -8.97
C LEU A 86 11.63 6.05 -8.79
N ASP A 87 11.81 6.90 -9.80
CA ASP A 87 12.78 7.99 -9.78
C ASP A 87 12.30 9.18 -8.89
N ARG A 88 13.12 10.24 -8.84
CA ARG A 88 12.83 11.46 -8.07
C ARG A 88 11.56 12.20 -8.51
N PHE A 89 11.04 11.91 -9.69
CA PHE A 89 9.82 12.50 -10.22
C PHE A 89 8.59 11.60 -10.00
N GLY A 90 8.78 10.42 -9.40
CA GLY A 90 7.74 9.42 -9.20
C GLY A 90 7.44 8.59 -10.45
N ASN A 91 8.32 8.62 -11.47
CA ASN A 91 8.18 7.81 -12.67
C ASN A 91 8.89 6.47 -12.49
N GLY A 92 8.28 5.41 -13.00
CA GLY A 92 8.85 4.06 -13.02
C GLY A 92 8.72 3.39 -14.37
N ARG A 93 9.60 2.43 -14.64
CA ARG A 93 9.53 1.55 -15.80
C ARG A 93 9.01 0.19 -15.39
N LYS A 94 8.20 -0.43 -16.26
CA LYS A 94 7.62 -1.76 -15.98
C LYS A 94 8.70 -2.83 -15.73
N GLU A 95 9.82 -2.76 -16.46
CA GLU A 95 10.93 -3.71 -16.33
C GLU A 95 11.51 -3.66 -14.90
N VAL A 96 11.63 -2.46 -14.33
CA VAL A 96 12.12 -2.24 -12.97
C VAL A 96 11.17 -2.85 -11.94
N LEU A 97 9.85 -2.69 -12.13
CA LEU A 97 8.84 -3.32 -11.27
C LEU A 97 8.90 -4.85 -11.36
N LEU A 98 9.04 -5.41 -12.55
CA LEU A 98 9.15 -6.86 -12.72
C LEU A 98 10.42 -7.42 -12.06
N GLN A 99 11.56 -6.74 -12.17
CA GLN A 99 12.78 -7.09 -11.45
C GLN A 99 12.59 -7.04 -9.92
N ALA A 100 11.87 -6.04 -9.41
CA ALA A 100 11.56 -5.96 -7.99
C ALA A 100 10.65 -7.11 -7.53
N PHE A 101 9.68 -7.54 -8.36
CA PHE A 101 8.84 -8.71 -8.06
C PHE A 101 9.67 -10.00 -8.00
N ASP A 102 10.57 -10.21 -8.95
CA ASP A 102 11.48 -11.37 -8.95
C ASP A 102 12.38 -11.37 -7.71
N TRP A 103 12.89 -10.19 -7.33
CA TRP A 103 13.69 -10.04 -6.12
C TRP A 103 12.89 -10.35 -4.84
N ILE A 104 11.63 -9.89 -4.74
CA ILE A 104 10.75 -10.22 -3.61
C ILE A 104 10.59 -11.74 -3.49
N LEU A 105 10.28 -12.43 -4.58
CA LEU A 105 10.10 -13.88 -4.59
C LEU A 105 11.35 -14.62 -4.13
N ALA A 106 12.52 -14.17 -4.56
CA ALA A 106 13.81 -14.78 -4.19
C ALA A 106 14.20 -14.54 -2.71
N ASN A 107 13.69 -13.47 -2.08
CA ASN A 107 14.11 -13.05 -0.75
C ASN A 107 13.00 -13.09 0.32
N ARG A 108 11.79 -13.58 -0.03
CA ARG A 108 10.62 -13.53 0.86
C ARG A 108 10.84 -14.26 2.18
N GLU A 109 11.50 -15.42 2.16
CA GLU A 109 11.79 -16.21 3.36
C GLU A 109 12.83 -15.52 4.23
N LEU A 110 13.91 -14.98 3.62
CA LEU A 110 15.00 -14.34 4.33
C LEU A 110 14.53 -13.13 5.17
N TYR A 111 13.62 -12.35 4.63
CA TYR A 111 13.10 -11.14 5.29
C TYR A 111 11.67 -11.30 5.80
N ASN A 112 11.13 -12.51 5.85
CA ASN A 112 9.74 -12.78 6.20
C ASN A 112 8.76 -11.81 5.52
N ILE A 113 8.92 -11.61 4.20
CA ILE A 113 8.04 -10.74 3.42
C ILE A 113 6.69 -11.41 3.30
N ARG A 114 5.66 -10.78 3.86
CA ARG A 114 4.29 -11.29 3.83
C ARG A 114 3.33 -10.33 3.13
N VAL A 115 3.64 -9.03 3.14
CA VAL A 115 2.82 -7.98 2.53
C VAL A 115 3.63 -7.21 1.50
N VAL A 116 3.02 -6.91 0.35
CA VAL A 116 3.62 -6.13 -0.72
C VAL A 116 2.71 -4.92 -0.99
N ASN A 117 3.20 -3.73 -0.68
CA ASN A 117 2.50 -2.46 -0.91
C ASN A 117 2.95 -1.84 -2.23
N ILE A 118 2.00 -1.58 -3.13
CA ILE A 118 2.23 -0.95 -4.42
C ILE A 118 1.35 0.31 -4.52
N SER A 119 1.89 1.44 -4.03
CA SER A 119 1.18 2.73 -4.02
C SER A 119 1.34 3.51 -5.32
N VAL A 120 1.63 2.81 -6.42
CA VAL A 120 1.84 3.38 -7.76
C VAL A 120 0.92 2.71 -8.77
N GLY A 121 0.57 3.45 -9.81
CA GLY A 121 -0.23 2.92 -10.90
C GLY A 121 0.29 3.41 -12.24
N THR A 122 0.11 2.62 -13.29
CA THR A 122 0.57 2.97 -14.62
C THR A 122 -0.35 4.03 -15.26
N THR A 123 0.26 4.98 -15.94
CA THR A 123 -0.45 5.85 -16.88
C THR A 123 -0.48 5.23 -18.29
N CYS A 124 0.21 4.10 -18.49
CA CYS A 124 0.31 3.43 -19.78
C CYS A 124 -1.02 2.81 -20.18
N ARG A 125 -1.43 3.07 -21.42
CA ARG A 125 -2.72 2.60 -21.97
C ARG A 125 -2.60 1.36 -22.84
N THR A 126 -1.40 0.79 -23.02
CA THR A 126 -1.25 -0.41 -23.82
C THR A 126 -1.69 -1.65 -23.03
N ALA A 127 -2.53 -2.47 -23.63
CA ALA A 127 -3.01 -3.70 -23.03
C ALA A 127 -1.86 -4.66 -22.67
N CYS A 128 -0.80 -4.70 -23.48
CA CYS A 128 0.35 -5.55 -23.27
C CYS A 128 1.14 -5.18 -22.00
N ASP A 129 1.42 -3.87 -21.77
CA ASP A 129 2.17 -3.45 -20.61
C ASP A 129 1.40 -3.68 -19.30
N ASN A 130 0.09 -3.46 -19.34
CA ASN A 130 -0.79 -3.74 -18.21
C ASN A 130 -0.83 -5.24 -17.88
N SER A 131 -0.88 -6.12 -18.90
CA SER A 131 -0.93 -7.58 -18.69
C SER A 131 0.35 -8.12 -18.04
N LEU A 132 1.53 -7.60 -18.38
CA LEU A 132 2.80 -7.99 -17.76
C LEU A 132 2.84 -7.63 -16.26
N LEU A 133 2.41 -6.42 -15.91
CA LEU A 133 2.36 -6.01 -14.51
C LEU A 133 1.31 -6.79 -13.71
N ILE A 134 0.14 -7.06 -14.32
CA ILE A 134 -0.90 -7.91 -13.73
C ILE A 134 -0.35 -9.32 -13.49
N GLY A 135 0.27 -9.93 -14.49
CA GLY A 135 0.90 -11.24 -14.35
C GLY A 135 1.97 -11.27 -13.26
N GLY A 136 2.78 -10.21 -13.15
CA GLY A 136 3.79 -10.07 -12.12
C GLY A 136 3.21 -10.06 -10.69
N VAL A 137 2.19 -9.26 -10.42
CA VAL A 137 1.56 -9.23 -9.08
C VAL A 137 0.75 -10.50 -8.79
N GLU A 138 0.22 -11.16 -9.82
CA GLU A 138 -0.46 -12.44 -9.65
C GLU A 138 0.50 -13.58 -9.33
N ARG A 139 1.76 -13.53 -9.81
CA ARG A 139 2.82 -14.43 -9.36
C ARG A 139 3.11 -14.26 -7.88
N LEU A 140 3.26 -13.01 -7.38
CA LEU A 140 3.42 -12.73 -5.95
C LEU A 140 2.24 -13.28 -5.14
N TRP A 141 1.02 -13.06 -5.62
CA TRP A 141 -0.19 -13.56 -4.97
C TRP A 141 -0.24 -15.09 -4.91
N ASN A 142 0.15 -15.78 -5.97
CA ASN A 142 0.17 -17.25 -6.03
C ASN A 142 1.16 -17.87 -5.03
N GLU A 143 2.20 -17.12 -4.64
CA GLU A 143 3.17 -17.48 -3.60
C GLU A 143 2.73 -17.05 -2.19
N ASN A 144 1.43 -16.87 -1.98
CA ASN A 144 0.80 -16.50 -0.72
C ASN A 144 1.24 -15.15 -0.13
N LEU A 145 1.76 -14.24 -0.94
CA LEU A 145 2.01 -12.86 -0.53
C LEU A 145 0.72 -12.04 -0.60
N VAL A 146 0.49 -11.20 0.40
CA VAL A 146 -0.63 -10.25 0.40
C VAL A 146 -0.23 -9.04 -0.42
N VAL A 147 -0.73 -8.94 -1.65
CA VAL A 147 -0.44 -7.81 -2.53
C VAL A 147 -1.56 -6.77 -2.43
N VAL A 148 -1.19 -5.56 -2.02
CA VAL A 148 -2.10 -4.41 -1.88
C VAL A 148 -1.70 -3.33 -2.86
N ALA A 149 -2.61 -2.94 -3.75
CA ALA A 149 -2.33 -1.99 -4.82
C ALA A 149 -3.31 -0.82 -4.83
N ALA A 150 -2.84 0.35 -5.23
CA ALA A 150 -3.67 1.54 -5.38
C ALA A 150 -4.65 1.41 -6.56
N ALA A 151 -5.87 1.93 -6.40
CA ALA A 151 -6.84 2.02 -7.50
C ALA A 151 -6.43 3.02 -8.59
N GLY A 152 -5.52 3.94 -8.25
CA GLY A 152 -5.12 5.04 -9.12
C GLY A 152 -5.97 6.29 -8.91
N ASN A 153 -5.50 7.42 -9.46
CA ASN A 153 -6.08 8.75 -9.27
C ASN A 153 -6.66 9.33 -10.59
N GLN A 154 -7.12 8.46 -11.49
CA GLN A 154 -7.67 8.83 -12.80
C GLN A 154 -9.21 8.83 -12.85
N GLY A 155 -9.88 8.65 -11.68
CA GLY A 155 -11.31 8.85 -11.57
C GLY A 155 -11.74 10.30 -11.87
N PRO A 156 -13.03 10.58 -11.87
CA PRO A 156 -14.18 9.74 -11.48
C PRO A 156 -14.81 8.92 -12.61
N ARG A 157 -14.23 8.87 -13.80
CA ARG A 157 -14.80 8.11 -14.92
C ARG A 157 -14.75 6.59 -14.69
N PRO A 158 -15.76 5.82 -15.13
CA PRO A 158 -15.70 4.37 -15.14
C PRO A 158 -14.47 3.84 -15.92
N GLY A 159 -13.95 2.67 -15.53
CA GLY A 159 -12.79 2.06 -16.17
C GLY A 159 -11.46 2.77 -15.91
N SER A 160 -11.37 3.54 -14.81
CA SER A 160 -10.18 4.33 -14.47
C SER A 160 -9.25 3.66 -13.44
N ILE A 161 -9.49 2.39 -13.12
CA ILE A 161 -8.54 1.60 -12.32
C ILE A 161 -7.25 1.41 -13.10
N THR A 162 -6.11 1.70 -12.45
CA THR A 162 -4.79 1.54 -13.08
C THR A 162 -4.15 0.20 -12.74
N ALA A 163 -3.34 -0.35 -13.64
CA ALA A 163 -2.54 -1.54 -13.34
C ALA A 163 -1.41 -1.16 -12.33
N PRO A 164 -1.03 -2.07 -11.39
CA PRO A 164 -1.50 -3.45 -11.27
C PRO A 164 -2.80 -3.63 -10.47
N GLY A 165 -3.42 -2.55 -9.95
CA GLY A 165 -4.66 -2.59 -9.19
C GLY A 165 -5.86 -3.18 -9.96
N SER A 166 -5.80 -3.26 -11.29
CA SER A 166 -6.82 -3.90 -12.12
C SER A 166 -6.81 -5.44 -12.05
N SER A 167 -5.79 -6.08 -11.45
CA SER A 167 -5.79 -7.54 -11.23
C SER A 167 -6.98 -7.98 -10.37
N LYS A 168 -7.64 -9.05 -10.79
CA LYS A 168 -8.74 -9.68 -10.03
C LYS A 168 -8.30 -10.28 -8.70
N LYS A 169 -7.02 -10.69 -8.57
CA LYS A 169 -6.49 -11.38 -7.40
C LYS A 169 -6.13 -10.44 -6.27
N VAL A 170 -5.34 -9.41 -6.55
CA VAL A 170 -4.77 -8.51 -5.52
C VAL A 170 -5.84 -7.68 -4.81
N ILE A 171 -5.49 -7.13 -3.67
CA ILE A 171 -6.36 -6.20 -2.93
C ILE A 171 -6.16 -4.80 -3.51
N THR A 172 -7.22 -4.23 -4.10
CA THR A 172 -7.17 -2.91 -4.71
C THR A 172 -7.89 -1.90 -3.83
N VAL A 173 -7.17 -0.83 -3.46
CA VAL A 173 -7.63 0.16 -2.49
C VAL A 173 -7.92 1.49 -3.15
N GLY A 174 -9.16 1.97 -3.01
CA GLY A 174 -9.59 3.31 -3.40
C GLY A 174 -9.61 4.28 -2.20
N SER A 175 -9.90 5.55 -2.49
CA SER A 175 -9.98 6.59 -1.46
C SER A 175 -11.42 6.96 -1.16
N SER A 176 -11.90 6.71 0.09
CA SER A 176 -13.30 6.91 0.49
C SER A 176 -13.74 8.37 0.54
N ASP A 177 -12.83 9.29 0.74
CA ASP A 177 -13.05 10.74 0.80
C ASP A 177 -12.75 11.48 -0.52
N MET A 178 -12.46 10.70 -1.57
CA MET A 178 -12.23 11.19 -2.93
C MET A 178 -13.08 10.44 -3.97
N LEU A 179 -14.26 9.94 -3.56
CA LEU A 179 -15.19 9.24 -4.45
C LEU A 179 -16.07 10.20 -5.25
N THR A 180 -16.48 11.31 -4.67
CA THR A 180 -17.48 12.23 -5.27
C THR A 180 -17.07 13.68 -5.12
N GLY A 181 -17.78 14.57 -5.82
CA GLY A 181 -17.56 16.02 -5.74
C GLY A 181 -16.28 16.48 -6.44
N LYS A 182 -15.81 17.69 -6.10
CA LYS A 182 -14.65 18.35 -6.73
C LYS A 182 -13.31 17.60 -6.52
N LYS A 183 -13.24 16.69 -5.56
CA LYS A 183 -12.05 15.90 -5.23
C LYS A 183 -12.14 14.44 -5.73
N ALA A 184 -13.11 14.15 -6.57
CA ALA A 184 -13.34 12.80 -7.07
C ALA A 184 -12.24 12.38 -8.06
N VAL A 185 -11.19 11.75 -7.55
CA VAL A 185 -10.07 11.23 -8.34
C VAL A 185 -9.82 9.72 -8.14
N SER A 186 -10.45 9.11 -7.11
CA SER A 186 -10.27 7.67 -6.88
C SER A 186 -10.68 6.86 -8.10
N GLY A 187 -9.82 5.92 -8.52
CA GLY A 187 -10.08 5.02 -9.64
C GLY A 187 -11.34 4.19 -9.45
N ARG A 188 -12.06 3.92 -10.53
CA ARG A 188 -13.33 3.19 -10.56
C ARG A 188 -13.33 2.10 -11.60
N GLY A 189 -13.98 0.98 -11.25
CA GLY A 189 -14.30 -0.09 -12.16
C GLY A 189 -15.45 0.24 -13.14
N PRO A 190 -15.88 -0.77 -13.89
CA PRO A 190 -15.24 -2.08 -13.98
C PRO A 190 -13.88 -2.00 -14.68
N THR A 191 -13.02 -3.00 -14.51
CA THR A 191 -11.80 -3.15 -15.30
C THR A 191 -12.13 -3.55 -16.74
N SER A 192 -11.14 -3.58 -17.64
CA SER A 192 -11.32 -4.09 -19.03
C SER A 192 -11.87 -5.50 -19.06
N ASP A 193 -11.56 -6.32 -18.07
CA ASP A 193 -12.03 -7.71 -17.94
C ASP A 193 -13.35 -7.81 -17.14
N CYS A 194 -14.10 -6.71 -17.06
CA CYS A 194 -15.37 -6.62 -16.34
C CYS A 194 -15.29 -6.98 -14.84
N VAL A 195 -14.10 -6.87 -14.23
CA VAL A 195 -13.93 -7.09 -12.79
C VAL A 195 -14.35 -5.84 -12.02
N CYS A 196 -15.17 -6.04 -10.99
CA CYS A 196 -15.58 -4.98 -10.09
C CYS A 196 -14.40 -4.57 -9.19
N LYS A 197 -13.98 -3.31 -9.26
CA LYS A 197 -12.88 -2.70 -8.50
C LYS A 197 -13.23 -1.24 -8.15
N PRO A 198 -12.63 -0.66 -7.07
CA PRO A 198 -11.69 -1.25 -6.13
C PRO A 198 -12.33 -2.37 -5.28
N ASP A 199 -11.53 -3.12 -4.49
CA ASP A 199 -12.09 -4.08 -3.53
C ASP A 199 -12.64 -3.35 -2.30
N ILE A 200 -11.93 -2.31 -1.81
CA ILE A 200 -12.24 -1.60 -0.58
C ILE A 200 -11.79 -0.14 -0.68
N VAL A 201 -12.38 0.74 0.12
CA VAL A 201 -11.99 2.16 0.18
C VAL A 201 -11.64 2.58 1.62
N VAL A 202 -10.63 3.46 1.77
CA VAL A 202 -10.19 4.07 3.03
C VAL A 202 -9.89 5.55 2.81
N PRO A 203 -9.90 6.40 3.84
CA PRO A 203 -9.50 7.80 3.68
C PRO A 203 -8.11 7.94 3.07
N GLY A 204 -7.94 8.89 2.15
CA GLY A 204 -6.68 9.15 1.46
C GLY A 204 -6.45 10.62 1.14
N ASN A 205 -7.30 11.52 1.63
CA ASN A 205 -7.19 12.97 1.40
C ASN A 205 -6.57 13.68 2.61
N LYS A 206 -5.51 14.46 2.39
CA LYS A 206 -4.78 15.22 3.41
C LYS A 206 -4.26 14.35 4.57
N ILE A 207 -3.66 13.23 4.22
CA ILE A 207 -3.05 12.31 5.20
C ILE A 207 -1.70 12.88 5.62
N VAL A 208 -1.48 12.95 6.94
CA VAL A 208 -0.20 13.34 7.56
C VAL A 208 0.63 12.09 7.79
N SER A 209 1.89 12.11 7.36
CA SER A 209 2.86 11.02 7.60
C SER A 209 4.30 11.52 7.44
N CYS A 210 5.28 10.63 7.63
CA CYS A 210 6.70 10.92 7.58
C CYS A 210 7.10 11.69 6.31
N GLY A 211 7.94 12.72 6.47
CA GLY A 211 8.56 13.52 5.42
C GLY A 211 10.06 13.24 5.29
N THR A 212 10.72 13.92 4.37
CA THR A 212 12.16 13.77 4.10
C THR A 212 12.98 15.01 4.42
N GLU A 213 12.33 16.10 4.82
CA GLU A 213 12.97 17.40 5.04
C GLU A 213 13.85 17.44 6.29
N SER A 214 13.54 16.62 7.29
CA SER A 214 14.33 16.42 8.51
C SER A 214 14.00 15.08 9.18
N PRO A 215 14.81 14.63 10.17
CA PRO A 215 14.54 13.38 10.91
C PRO A 215 13.19 13.31 11.65
N ALA A 216 12.55 14.43 11.86
CA ALA A 216 11.25 14.53 12.55
C ALA A 216 10.17 15.21 11.68
N ALA A 217 10.39 15.34 10.37
CA ALA A 217 9.47 16.03 9.47
C ALA A 217 8.24 15.19 9.15
N TYR A 218 7.09 15.83 9.10
CA TYR A 218 5.84 15.25 8.60
C TYR A 218 5.32 16.07 7.43
N GLY A 219 4.81 15.37 6.42
CA GLY A 219 4.20 15.98 5.24
C GLY A 219 2.73 15.60 5.09
N ILE A 220 2.01 16.34 4.25
CA ILE A 220 0.60 16.06 3.94
C ILE A 220 0.51 15.68 2.46
N LYS A 221 -0.02 14.49 2.18
CA LYS A 221 -0.26 14.03 0.81
C LYS A 221 -1.71 13.56 0.64
N SER A 222 -2.17 13.47 -0.61
CA SER A 222 -3.51 12.98 -0.96
C SER A 222 -3.43 12.06 -2.17
N GLY A 223 -4.24 11.01 -2.19
CA GLY A 223 -4.30 10.03 -3.27
C GLY A 223 -4.67 8.64 -2.76
N THR A 224 -5.04 7.75 -3.66
CA THR A 224 -5.21 6.32 -3.34
C THR A 224 -3.91 5.68 -2.85
N SER A 225 -2.76 6.29 -3.17
CA SER A 225 -1.44 5.94 -2.65
C SER A 225 -1.32 6.10 -1.13
N MET A 226 -2.16 6.94 -0.50
CA MET A 226 -2.23 7.12 0.96
C MET A 226 -3.25 6.19 1.60
N SER A 227 -4.24 5.73 0.84
CA SER A 227 -5.22 4.73 1.28
C SER A 227 -4.63 3.32 1.31
N THR A 228 -3.85 2.95 0.30
CA THR A 228 -3.24 1.62 0.12
C THR A 228 -2.40 1.18 1.32
N PRO A 229 -1.49 1.99 1.87
CA PRO A 229 -0.66 1.62 3.02
C PRO A 229 -1.45 1.36 4.31
N VAL A 230 -2.63 1.97 4.48
CA VAL A 230 -3.51 1.66 5.62
C VAL A 230 -3.89 0.18 5.60
N ILE A 231 -4.34 -0.33 4.45
CA ILE A 231 -4.71 -1.75 4.29
C ILE A 231 -3.47 -2.65 4.41
N SER A 232 -2.31 -2.23 3.90
CA SER A 232 -1.07 -2.98 4.06
C SER A 232 -0.68 -3.14 5.53
N GLY A 233 -0.81 -2.08 6.33
CA GLY A 233 -0.61 -2.15 7.78
C GLY A 233 -1.61 -3.08 8.47
N VAL A 234 -2.91 -3.00 8.13
CA VAL A 234 -3.94 -3.90 8.64
C VAL A 234 -3.60 -5.37 8.34
N CYS A 235 -3.15 -5.66 7.13
CA CYS A 235 -2.72 -7.02 6.77
C CYS A 235 -1.53 -7.49 7.62
N ALA A 236 -0.59 -6.60 7.96
CA ALA A 236 0.53 -6.93 8.85
C ALA A 236 0.06 -7.25 10.28
N LEU A 237 -0.92 -6.51 10.82
CA LEU A 237 -1.53 -6.83 12.12
C LEU A 237 -2.20 -8.21 12.14
N MET A 238 -2.95 -8.54 11.07
CA MET A 238 -3.58 -9.86 10.94
C MET A 238 -2.56 -11.00 10.93
N LEU A 239 -1.45 -10.80 10.22
CA LEU A 239 -0.39 -11.81 10.07
C LEU A 239 0.47 -11.95 11.33
N GLU A 240 0.61 -10.92 12.17
CA GLU A 240 1.19 -11.06 13.51
C GLU A 240 0.30 -11.93 14.40
N LYS A 241 -1.03 -11.67 14.39
CA LYS A 241 -1.99 -12.43 15.18
C LYS A 241 -2.05 -13.90 14.76
N ASP A 242 -2.09 -14.15 13.46
CA ASP A 242 -2.18 -15.50 12.89
C ASP A 242 -1.28 -15.61 11.65
N PRO A 243 -0.02 -16.05 11.84
CA PRO A 243 0.95 -16.20 10.74
C PRO A 243 0.55 -17.22 9.67
N ALA A 244 -0.38 -18.12 9.99
CA ALA A 244 -0.85 -19.17 9.06
C ALA A 244 -1.90 -18.66 8.06
N LEU A 245 -2.44 -17.45 8.24
CA LEU A 245 -3.43 -16.89 7.33
C LEU A 245 -2.91 -16.82 5.89
N SER A 246 -3.74 -17.31 4.98
CA SER A 246 -3.51 -17.13 3.55
C SER A 246 -3.92 -15.73 3.11
N ASN A 247 -3.32 -15.26 2.00
CA ASN A 247 -3.69 -13.99 1.38
C ASN A 247 -5.17 -13.95 0.97
N VAL A 248 -5.76 -15.09 0.57
CA VAL A 248 -7.17 -15.22 0.24
C VAL A 248 -8.05 -15.02 1.47
N GLU A 249 -7.68 -15.62 2.60
CA GLU A 249 -8.42 -15.45 3.85
C GLU A 249 -8.34 -14.00 4.36
N ILE A 250 -7.15 -13.39 4.29
CA ILE A 250 -6.97 -11.97 4.61
C ILE A 250 -7.90 -11.10 3.76
N LYS A 251 -7.94 -11.34 2.45
CA LYS A 251 -8.83 -10.60 1.53
C LYS A 251 -10.32 -10.78 1.90
N ARG A 252 -10.73 -11.97 2.33
CA ARG A 252 -12.09 -12.24 2.81
C ARG A 252 -12.41 -11.52 4.12
N ARG A 253 -11.47 -11.50 5.07
CA ARG A 253 -11.66 -10.80 6.35
C ARG A 253 -11.78 -9.28 6.17
N LEU A 254 -11.07 -8.69 5.22
CA LEU A 254 -11.24 -7.27 4.89
C LEU A 254 -12.65 -6.94 4.42
N LEU A 255 -13.32 -7.84 3.68
CA LEU A 255 -14.72 -7.68 3.30
C LEU A 255 -15.63 -7.54 4.54
N LEU A 256 -15.41 -8.36 5.58
CA LEU A 256 -16.22 -8.33 6.80
C LEU A 256 -16.05 -7.03 7.60
N GLY A 257 -14.90 -6.37 7.45
CA GLY A 257 -14.60 -5.08 8.07
C GLY A 257 -15.08 -3.86 7.28
N ALA A 258 -15.80 -4.04 6.17
CA ALA A 258 -16.23 -2.93 5.32
C ALA A 258 -17.68 -2.50 5.62
N ASP A 259 -17.87 -1.17 5.72
CA ASP A 259 -19.20 -0.55 5.84
C ASP A 259 -19.65 -0.04 4.48
N ASP A 260 -20.86 -0.42 4.07
CA ASP A 260 -21.45 0.03 2.81
C ASP A 260 -21.75 1.55 2.87
N LEU A 261 -21.24 2.29 1.88
CA LEU A 261 -21.48 3.74 1.75
C LEU A 261 -22.71 4.05 0.85
N GLY A 262 -23.39 3.04 0.32
CA GLY A 262 -24.54 3.21 -0.59
C GLY A 262 -24.15 3.56 -2.04
N TYR A 263 -22.87 3.48 -2.41
CA TYR A 263 -22.45 3.68 -3.80
C TYR A 263 -22.40 2.36 -4.57
N ASN A 264 -22.40 2.45 -5.91
CA ASN A 264 -22.16 1.30 -6.78
C ASN A 264 -20.80 0.65 -6.43
N ARG A 265 -20.75 -0.69 -6.48
CA ARG A 265 -19.54 -1.47 -6.16
C ARG A 265 -18.32 -1.11 -7.01
N ASN A 266 -18.51 -0.65 -8.23
CA ASN A 266 -17.39 -0.13 -9.05
C ASN A 266 -16.80 1.20 -8.53
N ILE A 267 -17.43 1.81 -7.52
CA ILE A 267 -16.98 3.06 -6.89
C ILE A 267 -16.36 2.78 -5.52
N GLN A 268 -17.07 2.03 -4.67
CA GLN A 268 -16.69 1.80 -3.27
C GLN A 268 -16.14 0.39 -2.98
N GLY A 269 -16.23 -0.53 -3.92
CA GLY A 269 -15.92 -1.94 -3.66
C GLY A 269 -16.90 -2.54 -2.65
N TRP A 270 -16.35 -3.18 -1.64
CA TRP A 270 -17.14 -3.71 -0.51
C TRP A 270 -17.65 -2.61 0.43
N GLY A 271 -17.05 -1.42 0.37
CA GLY A 271 -17.36 -0.27 1.20
C GLY A 271 -16.13 0.35 1.84
N LYS A 272 -16.36 1.24 2.81
CA LYS A 272 -15.32 1.89 3.60
C LYS A 272 -14.85 0.95 4.70
N PHE A 273 -13.53 0.70 4.74
CA PHE A 273 -12.94 -0.10 5.81
C PHE A 273 -13.12 0.58 7.17
N ASN A 274 -13.72 -0.14 8.10
CA ASN A 274 -13.92 0.27 9.47
C ASN A 274 -12.88 -0.41 10.35
N LEU A 275 -11.79 0.31 10.59
CA LEU A 275 -10.67 -0.22 11.38
C LEU A 275 -11.12 -0.64 12.78
N LYS A 276 -12.00 0.15 13.42
CA LYS A 276 -12.50 -0.16 14.77
C LYS A 276 -13.21 -1.51 14.81
N ARG A 277 -14.26 -1.64 14.00
CA ARG A 277 -15.04 -2.87 13.91
C ARG A 277 -14.18 -4.08 13.56
N PHE A 278 -13.21 -3.87 12.66
CA PHE A 278 -12.30 -4.93 12.26
C PHE A 278 -11.38 -5.37 13.42
N MET A 279 -10.84 -4.41 14.18
CA MET A 279 -10.00 -4.71 15.34
C MET A 279 -10.74 -5.45 16.46
N GLU A 280 -12.06 -5.23 16.59
CA GLU A 280 -12.91 -5.99 17.52
C GLU A 280 -13.10 -7.46 17.08
N THR A 281 -12.83 -7.79 15.82
CA THR A 281 -12.90 -9.16 15.26
C THR A 281 -11.53 -9.85 15.21
N LEU A 282 -10.45 -9.09 15.41
CA LEU A 282 -9.11 -9.60 15.60
C LEU A 282 -8.93 -10.10 17.02
#